data_766f24f5482bc5404c3f5554d01f3c9c
#
_entry.id   766f24f5482bc5404c3f5554d01f3c9c
#
_cell.length_a   1.000
_cell.length_b   1.000
_cell.length_c   1.000
_cell.angle_alpha   90.00
_cell.angle_beta   90.00
_cell.angle_gamma   90.00
#
_symmetry.space_group_name_H-M   'P 1'
#
loop_
_entity.id
_entity.type
_entity.pdbx_description
1 polymer ?
#
loop_
_entity_poly.entity_id
_entity_poly.type
_entity_poly.pdbx_seq_one_letter_code
_entity_poly.pdbx_strand_id
1 'polypeptide(L)'
;MEDADGFFPERVAATYDDSADGMFDPAFTAMVAEVLAGLAGGGRALEFGIGTGRIALPLARRGVEVHGIDLSRAMVARLRAKPGGDVIPVAIGDFATTTMDGTFALAYLVFNTIENLTTQDAQVACFRNAAAHLEPGGCFVIEV
;
A
#
# COMPACT_ATOMS: atom_id res chain seq x y z
N MET A 1 -19.89 -0.90 -17.21
CA MET A 1 -18.69 -0.16 -17.62
C MET A 1 -17.59 -0.37 -16.59
N GLU A 2 -16.44 -0.71 -17.04
CA GLU A 2 -15.32 -0.88 -16.13
C GLU A 2 -14.91 0.49 -15.57
N ASP A 3 -14.72 0.53 -14.27
CA ASP A 3 -14.33 1.73 -13.57
C ASP A 3 -12.83 2.01 -13.83
N ALA A 4 -12.51 3.22 -14.26
CA ALA A 4 -11.13 3.64 -14.46
C ALA A 4 -10.29 3.61 -13.17
N ASP A 5 -10.95 3.64 -12.02
CA ASP A 5 -10.32 3.57 -10.72
C ASP A 5 -10.24 2.14 -10.15
N GLY A 6 -10.51 1.13 -10.97
CA GLY A 6 -10.45 -0.26 -10.53
C GLY A 6 -11.60 -0.64 -9.61
N PHE A 7 -11.30 -1.36 -8.52
CA PHE A 7 -12.31 -1.81 -7.57
C PHE A 7 -12.86 -0.70 -6.67
N PHE A 8 -12.21 0.46 -6.63
CA PHE A 8 -12.50 1.49 -5.63
C PHE A 8 -12.88 2.81 -6.31
N PRO A 9 -14.11 2.91 -6.87
CA PRO A 9 -14.60 4.17 -7.42
C PRO A 9 -14.78 5.22 -6.32
N GLU A 10 -14.97 6.47 -6.71
CA GLU A 10 -15.08 7.60 -5.77
C GLU A 10 -16.11 7.32 -4.65
N ARG A 11 -17.24 6.73 -4.99
CA ARG A 11 -18.28 6.43 -4.01
C ARG A 11 -17.78 5.48 -2.92
N VAL A 12 -17.01 4.47 -3.30
CA VAL A 12 -16.44 3.50 -2.34
C VAL A 12 -15.31 4.15 -1.56
N ALA A 13 -14.44 4.89 -2.24
CA ALA A 13 -13.32 5.57 -1.60
C ALA A 13 -13.80 6.56 -0.53
N ALA A 14 -14.89 7.28 -0.80
CA ALA A 14 -15.43 8.26 0.14
C ALA A 14 -15.88 7.65 1.47
N THR A 15 -16.30 6.39 1.48
CA THR A 15 -16.80 5.70 2.67
C THR A 15 -15.87 4.60 3.17
N TYR A 16 -14.77 4.35 2.49
CA TYR A 16 -13.89 3.21 2.79
C TYR A 16 -13.37 3.22 4.22
N ASP A 17 -12.87 4.36 4.69
CA ASP A 17 -12.33 4.48 6.04
C ASP A 17 -13.42 4.37 7.11
N ASP A 18 -14.66 4.77 6.79
CA ASP A 18 -15.78 4.75 7.74
C ASP A 18 -16.43 3.39 7.84
N SER A 19 -16.40 2.60 6.76
CA SER A 19 -17.12 1.31 6.68
C SER A 19 -16.31 0.14 7.20
N ALA A 20 -15.08 0.34 7.58
CA ALA A 20 -14.20 -0.75 7.94
C ALA A 20 -14.31 -1.07 9.42
N ASP A 21 -14.72 -2.27 9.72
CA ASP A 21 -14.74 -2.80 11.09
C ASP A 21 -13.32 -2.88 11.65
N GLY A 22 -13.14 -3.43 12.80
CA GLY A 22 -11.90 -3.53 13.57
C GLY A 22 -10.55 -3.50 12.85
N MET A 23 -10.52 -3.75 11.54
CA MET A 23 -9.31 -3.59 10.71
C MET A 23 -8.75 -2.17 10.75
N PHE A 24 -9.60 -1.20 11.07
CA PHE A 24 -9.24 0.20 11.05
C PHE A 24 -9.20 0.81 12.45
N ASP A 25 -9.20 -0.04 13.46
CA ASP A 25 -8.95 0.36 14.83
C ASP A 25 -7.58 1.05 14.89
N PRO A 26 -7.49 2.28 15.41
CA PRO A 26 -6.22 2.98 15.52
C PRO A 26 -5.13 2.21 16.26
N ALA A 27 -5.49 1.43 17.26
CA ALA A 27 -4.52 0.60 17.99
C ALA A 27 -3.96 -0.51 17.10
N PHE A 28 -4.79 -1.12 16.26
CA PHE A 28 -4.36 -2.15 15.34
C PHE A 28 -3.46 -1.58 14.24
N THR A 29 -3.84 -0.46 13.64
CA THR A 29 -3.01 0.17 12.61
C THR A 29 -1.69 0.65 13.16
N ALA A 30 -1.66 1.15 14.40
CA ALA A 30 -0.42 1.53 15.06
C ALA A 30 0.50 0.34 15.28
N MET A 31 -0.04 -0.79 15.69
CA MET A 31 0.73 -2.02 15.87
C MET A 31 1.33 -2.51 14.55
N VAL A 32 0.55 -2.51 13.48
CA VAL A 32 1.03 -2.90 12.15
C VAL A 32 2.15 -1.97 11.70
N ALA A 33 1.95 -0.66 11.85
CA ALA A 33 2.96 0.34 11.49
C ALA A 33 4.25 0.15 12.28
N GLU A 34 4.16 -0.20 13.56
CA GLU A 34 5.34 -0.46 14.40
C GLU A 34 6.13 -1.67 13.88
N VAL A 35 5.45 -2.77 13.57
CA VAL A 35 6.11 -3.96 13.02
C VAL A 35 6.78 -3.64 11.69
N LEU A 36 6.07 -2.95 10.79
CA LEU A 36 6.62 -2.61 9.48
C LEU A 36 7.81 -1.66 9.58
N ALA A 37 7.74 -0.69 10.50
CA ALA A 37 8.86 0.23 10.74
C ALA A 37 10.12 -0.52 11.20
N GLY A 38 9.95 -1.50 12.08
CA GLY A 38 11.04 -2.36 12.52
C GLY A 38 11.66 -3.16 11.36
N LEU A 39 10.82 -3.69 10.48
CA LEU A 39 11.27 -4.45 9.32
C LEU A 39 11.94 -3.57 8.26
N ALA A 40 11.52 -2.33 8.12
CA ALA A 40 12.17 -1.39 7.19
C ALA A 40 13.57 -1.01 7.66
N GLY A 41 13.82 -1.02 8.96
CA GLY A 41 15.17 -0.86 9.53
C GLY A 41 15.86 0.44 9.14
N GLY A 42 15.11 1.53 8.96
CA GLY A 42 15.66 2.81 8.50
C GLY A 42 15.67 2.97 6.97
N GLY A 43 15.32 1.93 6.21
CA GLY A 43 15.22 1.99 4.76
C GLY A 43 13.84 2.41 4.27
N ARG A 44 13.69 2.46 2.94
CA ARG A 44 12.43 2.86 2.30
C ARG A 44 11.45 1.69 2.25
N ALA A 45 10.17 1.99 2.32
CA ALA A 45 9.09 1.01 2.22
C ALA A 45 8.19 1.31 1.02
N LEU A 46 7.73 0.24 0.38
CA LEU A 46 6.81 0.33 -0.76
C LEU A 46 5.53 -0.44 -0.41
N GLU A 47 4.41 0.27 -0.40
CA GLU A 47 3.11 -0.36 -0.18
C GLU A 47 2.41 -0.67 -1.49
N PHE A 48 2.01 -1.93 -1.67
CA PHE A 48 1.14 -2.35 -2.76
C PHE A 48 -0.31 -2.19 -2.32
N GLY A 49 -1.08 -1.44 -3.10
CA GLY A 49 -2.45 -1.11 -2.74
C GLY A 49 -2.52 -0.10 -1.60
N ILE A 50 -1.81 1.03 -1.74
CA ILE A 50 -1.70 2.03 -0.66
C ILE A 50 -3.04 2.64 -0.26
N GLY A 51 -3.97 2.73 -1.21
CA GLY A 51 -5.32 3.20 -0.95
C GLY A 51 -5.36 4.60 -0.35
N THR A 52 -6.10 4.72 0.75
CA THR A 52 -6.27 5.99 1.47
C THR A 52 -5.16 6.28 2.47
N GLY A 53 -4.13 5.44 2.53
CA GLY A 53 -2.97 5.67 3.39
C GLY A 53 -3.14 5.22 4.83
N ARG A 54 -4.01 4.27 5.09
CA ARG A 54 -4.34 3.81 6.43
C ARG A 54 -3.15 3.26 7.20
N ILE A 55 -2.22 2.61 6.50
CA ILE A 55 -0.97 2.14 7.07
C ILE A 55 0.18 3.09 6.71
N ALA A 56 0.20 3.59 5.48
CA ALA A 56 1.30 4.45 5.01
C ALA A 56 1.46 5.70 5.87
N LEU A 57 0.36 6.34 6.27
CA LEU A 57 0.45 7.57 7.06
C LEU A 57 1.00 7.31 8.47
N PRO A 58 0.50 6.33 9.25
CA PRO A 58 1.12 5.98 10.52
C PRO A 58 2.59 5.56 10.37
N LEU A 59 2.91 4.83 9.29
CA LEU A 59 4.29 4.39 9.04
C LEU A 59 5.21 5.57 8.74
N ALA A 60 4.75 6.51 7.92
CA ALA A 60 5.50 7.74 7.61
C ALA A 60 5.73 8.58 8.86
N ARG A 61 4.75 8.66 9.76
CA ARG A 61 4.90 9.38 11.02
C ARG A 61 5.94 8.76 11.95
N ARG A 62 6.30 7.50 11.72
CA ARG A 62 7.40 6.83 12.44
C ARG A 62 8.76 7.05 11.80
N GLY A 63 8.83 7.91 10.77
CA GLY A 63 10.09 8.26 10.13
C GLY A 63 10.47 7.37 8.95
N VAL A 64 9.58 6.51 8.49
CA VAL A 64 9.84 5.65 7.32
C VAL A 64 9.47 6.43 6.05
N GLU A 65 10.35 6.43 5.06
CA GLU A 65 10.03 6.96 3.75
C GLU A 65 9.17 5.93 2.99
N VAL A 66 7.89 6.25 2.82
CA VAL A 66 6.91 5.33 2.23
C VAL A 66 6.59 5.79 0.81
N HIS A 67 6.56 4.85 -0.11
CA HIS A 67 6.05 5.02 -1.47
C HIS A 67 4.90 4.02 -1.67
N GLY A 68 4.07 4.24 -2.67
CA GLY A 68 2.96 3.34 -2.89
C GLY A 68 2.58 3.17 -4.34
N ILE A 69 1.84 2.11 -4.61
CA ILE A 69 1.23 1.83 -5.91
C ILE A 69 -0.25 1.55 -5.64
N ASP A 70 -1.13 2.16 -6.41
CA ASP A 70 -2.56 1.88 -6.34
C ASP A 70 -3.22 2.07 -7.71
N LEU A 71 -4.20 1.24 -7.99
CA LEU A 71 -4.97 1.34 -9.22
C LEU A 71 -6.02 2.44 -9.16
N SER A 72 -6.52 2.76 -7.97
CA SER A 72 -7.64 3.68 -7.77
C SER A 72 -7.18 5.12 -7.56
N ARG A 73 -7.42 5.97 -8.55
CA ARG A 73 -7.19 7.41 -8.42
C ARG A 73 -8.04 8.03 -7.31
N ALA A 74 -9.27 7.52 -7.13
CA ALA A 74 -10.16 8.03 -6.09
C ALA A 74 -9.60 7.76 -4.69
N MET A 75 -9.06 6.58 -4.45
CA MET A 75 -8.41 6.23 -3.17
C MET A 75 -7.18 7.10 -2.93
N VAL A 76 -6.35 7.29 -3.94
CA VAL A 76 -5.14 8.12 -3.85
C VAL A 76 -5.51 9.59 -3.61
N ALA A 77 -6.60 10.08 -4.22
CA ALA A 77 -7.09 11.43 -3.95
C ALA A 77 -7.45 11.60 -2.47
N ARG A 78 -8.04 10.60 -1.84
CA ARG A 78 -8.32 10.62 -0.40
C ARG A 78 -7.04 10.65 0.43
N LEU A 79 -6.04 9.88 0.03
CA LEU A 79 -4.71 9.93 0.65
C LEU A 79 -4.13 11.33 0.59
N ARG A 80 -4.17 11.96 -0.59
CA ARG A 80 -3.62 13.29 -0.81
C ARG A 80 -4.29 14.37 0.04
N ALA A 81 -5.55 14.18 0.40
CA ALA A 81 -6.30 15.13 1.23
C ALA A 81 -5.98 15.00 2.72
N LYS A 82 -5.30 13.95 3.14
CA LYS A 82 -4.94 13.74 4.55
C LYS A 82 -3.60 14.42 4.87
N PRO A 83 -3.43 14.89 6.12
CA PRO A 83 -2.15 15.46 6.54
C PRO A 83 -0.99 14.49 6.31
N GLY A 84 0.05 14.96 5.60
CA GLY A 84 1.21 14.15 5.25
C GLY A 84 1.04 13.27 4.03
N GLY A 85 -0.20 13.11 3.52
CA GLY A 85 -0.46 12.27 2.36
C GLY A 85 -0.05 12.90 1.02
N ASP A 86 0.07 14.21 0.99
CA ASP A 86 0.43 14.96 -0.21
C ASP A 86 1.90 14.77 -0.63
N VAL A 87 2.75 14.33 0.28
CA VAL A 87 4.19 14.15 0.01
C VAL A 87 4.59 12.71 -0.26
N ILE A 88 3.68 11.76 -0.14
CA ILE A 88 3.97 10.35 -0.38
C ILE A 88 3.95 10.08 -1.90
N PRO A 89 5.07 9.63 -2.51
CA PRO A 89 5.06 9.29 -3.93
C PRO A 89 4.17 8.08 -4.19
N VAL A 90 3.25 8.21 -5.13
CA VAL A 90 2.35 7.12 -5.52
C VAL A 90 2.32 7.00 -7.04
N ALA A 91 2.51 5.78 -7.53
CA ALA A 91 2.28 5.45 -8.93
C ALA A 91 0.87 4.87 -9.08
N ILE A 92 0.12 5.38 -10.05
CA ILE A 92 -1.19 4.83 -10.38
C ILE A 92 -0.99 3.67 -11.34
N GLY A 93 -1.42 2.48 -10.94
CA GLY A 93 -1.30 1.28 -11.75
C GLY A 93 -1.53 0.01 -10.96
N ASP A 94 -1.48 -1.10 -11.66
CA ASP A 94 -1.59 -2.44 -11.07
C ASP A 94 -0.29 -2.76 -10.33
N PHE A 95 -0.38 -3.04 -9.04
CA PHE A 95 0.82 -3.31 -8.24
C PHE A 95 1.53 -4.62 -8.63
N ALA A 96 0.88 -5.49 -9.42
CA ALA A 96 1.54 -6.68 -9.95
C ALA A 96 2.52 -6.36 -11.09
N THR A 97 2.40 -5.20 -11.73
CA THR A 97 3.16 -4.87 -12.95
C THR A 97 3.79 -3.48 -12.96
N THR A 98 3.33 -2.58 -12.10
CA THR A 98 3.79 -1.18 -12.09
C THR A 98 5.14 -1.06 -11.39
N THR A 99 6.03 -0.25 -11.94
CA THR A 99 7.37 -0.01 -11.40
C THR A 99 7.45 1.37 -10.74
N MET A 100 8.06 1.41 -9.55
CA MET A 100 8.50 2.65 -8.89
C MET A 100 10.01 2.78 -9.04
N ASP A 101 10.50 4.02 -9.05
CA ASP A 101 11.94 4.27 -9.10
C ASP A 101 12.60 3.93 -7.78
N GLY A 102 13.79 3.35 -7.87
CA GLY A 102 14.63 3.07 -6.71
C GLY A 102 14.44 1.67 -6.16
N THR A 103 15.06 1.43 -5.03
CA THR A 103 14.97 0.15 -4.30
C THR A 103 14.46 0.38 -2.89
N PHE A 104 13.96 -0.68 -2.27
CA PHE A 104 13.28 -0.61 -0.99
C PHE A 104 13.79 -1.69 -0.05
N ALA A 105 13.84 -1.38 1.24
CA ALA A 105 14.15 -2.36 2.28
C ALA A 105 12.95 -3.25 2.59
N LEU A 106 11.74 -2.74 2.36
CA LEU A 106 10.49 -3.41 2.67
C LEU A 106 9.48 -3.15 1.55
N ALA A 107 8.81 -4.20 1.12
CA ALA A 107 7.58 -4.10 0.35
C ALA A 107 6.50 -4.82 1.15
N TYR A 108 5.27 -4.29 1.14
CA TYR A 108 4.21 -4.91 1.92
C TYR A 108 2.85 -4.70 1.25
N LEU A 109 1.95 -5.67 1.49
CA LEU A 109 0.55 -5.52 1.22
C LEU A 109 -0.24 -6.21 2.32
N VAL A 110 -1.21 -5.51 2.87
CA VAL A 110 -1.92 -5.90 4.08
C VAL A 110 -3.44 -5.89 3.86
N PHE A 111 -4.18 -6.44 4.81
CA PHE A 111 -5.65 -6.49 4.80
C PHE A 111 -6.21 -7.26 3.60
N ASN A 112 -5.63 -8.45 3.31
CA ASN A 112 -6.07 -9.31 2.21
C ASN A 112 -5.98 -8.67 0.82
N THR A 113 -5.18 -7.64 0.64
CA THR A 113 -5.07 -6.93 -0.63
C THR A 113 -4.63 -7.86 -1.78
N ILE A 114 -3.85 -8.91 -1.49
CA ILE A 114 -3.44 -9.89 -2.49
C ILE A 114 -4.63 -10.58 -3.16
N GLU A 115 -5.76 -10.69 -2.49
CA GLU A 115 -6.98 -11.32 -3.03
C GLU A 115 -7.63 -10.48 -4.12
N ASN A 116 -7.26 -9.20 -4.26
CA ASN A 116 -7.68 -8.38 -5.40
C ASN A 116 -7.08 -8.90 -6.71
N LEU A 117 -6.02 -9.68 -6.66
CA LEU A 117 -5.46 -10.39 -7.81
C LEU A 117 -6.16 -11.74 -7.93
N THR A 118 -7.01 -11.87 -8.92
CA THR A 118 -7.95 -13.00 -9.03
C THR A 118 -7.37 -14.21 -9.73
N THR A 119 -6.15 -14.13 -10.26
CA THR A 119 -5.49 -15.24 -10.93
C THR A 119 -4.17 -15.57 -10.25
N GLN A 120 -3.78 -16.84 -10.34
CA GLN A 120 -2.50 -17.27 -9.84
C GLN A 120 -1.35 -16.55 -10.55
N ASP A 121 -1.46 -16.36 -11.87
CA ASP A 121 -0.43 -15.66 -12.64
C ASP A 121 -0.25 -14.21 -12.17
N ALA A 122 -1.35 -13.52 -11.86
CA ALA A 122 -1.28 -12.16 -11.33
C ALA A 122 -0.64 -12.13 -9.93
N GLN A 123 -0.92 -13.12 -9.09
CA GLN A 123 -0.31 -13.20 -7.76
C GLN A 123 1.20 -13.49 -7.87
N VAL A 124 1.60 -14.37 -8.77
CA VAL A 124 3.02 -14.64 -9.03
C VAL A 124 3.71 -13.37 -9.57
N ALA A 125 3.06 -12.64 -10.48
CA ALA A 125 3.58 -11.38 -10.99
C ALA A 125 3.79 -10.36 -9.86
N CYS A 126 2.87 -10.31 -8.89
CA CYS A 126 3.01 -9.46 -7.71
C CYS A 126 4.26 -9.81 -6.91
N PHE A 127 4.50 -11.07 -6.62
CA PHE A 127 5.70 -11.52 -5.92
C PHE A 127 6.98 -11.14 -6.69
N ARG A 128 6.96 -11.32 -8.01
CA ARG A 128 8.10 -10.93 -8.85
C ARG A 128 8.33 -9.44 -8.83
N ASN A 129 7.26 -8.66 -8.88
CA ASN A 129 7.35 -7.21 -8.83
C ASN A 129 7.91 -6.73 -7.49
N ALA A 130 7.47 -7.35 -6.39
CA ALA A 130 8.03 -7.05 -5.06
C ALA A 130 9.53 -7.35 -5.03
N ALA A 131 9.94 -8.51 -5.52
CA ALA A 131 11.35 -8.89 -5.53
C ALA A 131 12.20 -7.93 -6.37
N ALA A 132 11.65 -7.45 -7.50
CA ALA A 132 12.35 -6.49 -8.37
C ALA A 132 12.58 -5.13 -7.71
N HIS A 133 11.74 -4.77 -6.73
CA HIS A 133 11.86 -3.51 -6.01
C HIS A 133 12.71 -3.61 -4.74
N LEU A 134 12.96 -4.83 -4.24
CA LEU A 134 13.67 -5.00 -2.98
C LEU A 134 15.17 -5.00 -3.18
N GLU A 135 15.87 -4.32 -2.27
CA GLU A 135 17.31 -4.41 -2.15
C GLU A 135 17.70 -5.76 -1.56
N PRO A 136 18.97 -6.21 -1.73
CA PRO A 136 19.44 -7.42 -1.07
C PRO A 136 19.23 -7.36 0.44
N GLY A 137 18.62 -8.40 0.99
CA GLY A 137 18.26 -8.43 2.42
C GLY A 137 16.92 -7.80 2.75
N GLY A 138 16.25 -7.20 1.76
CA GLY A 138 14.91 -6.65 1.96
C GLY A 138 13.87 -7.74 2.16
N CYS A 139 12.70 -7.37 2.69
CA CYS A 139 11.63 -8.33 2.93
C CYS A 139 10.31 -7.88 2.32
N PHE A 140 9.49 -8.87 1.98
CA PHE A 140 8.13 -8.69 1.47
C PHE A 140 7.16 -9.25 2.50
N VAL A 141 6.24 -8.40 2.98
CA VAL A 141 5.26 -8.77 4.00
C VAL A 141 3.88 -8.82 3.36
N ILE A 142 3.20 -9.93 3.53
CA ILE A 142 1.80 -10.11 3.11
C ILE A 142 1.00 -10.51 4.34
N GLU A 143 -0.10 -9.79 4.56
CA GLU A 143 -1.07 -10.16 5.58
C GLU A 143 -2.36 -10.57 4.87
N VAL A 144 -2.86 -11.75 5.18
CA VAL A 144 -4.09 -12.32 4.61
C VAL A 144 -5.12 -12.59 5.69
#